data_9262dc61536d5b02e423dab52daad111
#
_entry.id   9262dc61536d5b02e423dab52daad111
#
_cell.length_a   1.000
_cell.length_b   1.000
_cell.length_c   1.000
_cell.angle_alpha   90.00
_cell.angle_beta   90.00
_cell.angle_gamma   90.00
#
_symmetry.space_group_name_H-M   'P 1'
#
loop_
_entity.id
_entity.type
_entity.pdbx_description
1 polymer ?
#
loop_
_entity_poly.entity_id
_entity_poly.type
_entity_poly.pdbx_seq_one_letter_code
_entity_poly.pdbx_strand_id
1 'polypeptide(L)'
;MLYADHFTRLQIAKALLLRLWSQGHFRLCDLRVWAQWDWNTRPIGNMAAFYTSVQSSSEYLYGLGVSLADYLFIESDEGSNVKFFAWLPEVPDALFKSSPYESSHPWITDSRKCPGTLQNDSNSWLIYIPFDTCAYRLGGSLLAQAYGHNGGTAPNISDPDYFIDCYEVVRELVEDGIVMSGCTVADGGLATAAAIMCGDGGMELDIKGIMSSYQDCDKT
;
A
#
# COMPACT_ATOMS: atom_id res chain seq x y z
N MET A 1 13.61 -10.16 -11.22
CA MET A 1 13.12 -9.05 -10.37
C MET A 1 14.05 -8.92 -9.18
N LEU A 2 14.68 -7.76 -9.01
CA LEU A 2 15.44 -7.44 -7.80
C LEU A 2 14.45 -7.01 -6.71
N TYR A 3 14.72 -7.38 -5.46
CA TYR A 3 13.87 -7.03 -4.31
C TYR A 3 12.41 -7.50 -4.43
N ALA A 4 12.18 -8.73 -4.84
CA ALA A 4 10.85 -9.30 -5.00
C ALA A 4 10.05 -9.31 -3.67
N ASP A 5 10.74 -9.53 -2.56
CA ASP A 5 10.18 -9.48 -1.20
C ASP A 5 9.70 -8.08 -0.81
N HIS A 6 10.52 -7.05 -1.01
CA HIS A 6 10.16 -5.65 -0.72
C HIS A 6 8.95 -5.21 -1.56
N PHE A 7 9.00 -5.49 -2.86
CA PHE A 7 7.90 -5.16 -3.76
C PHE A 7 6.60 -5.85 -3.34
N THR A 8 6.67 -7.12 -2.97
CA THR A 8 5.51 -7.90 -2.52
C THR A 8 4.89 -7.29 -1.26
N ARG A 9 5.70 -6.97 -0.24
CA ARG A 9 5.20 -6.32 0.99
C ARG A 9 4.56 -4.97 0.73
N LEU A 10 5.15 -4.16 -0.16
CA LEU A 10 4.56 -2.88 -0.56
C LEU A 10 3.20 -3.05 -1.25
N GLN A 11 3.04 -4.06 -2.12
CA GLN A 11 1.76 -4.32 -2.77
C GLN A 11 0.69 -4.79 -1.77
N ILE A 12 1.06 -5.60 -0.78
CA ILE A 12 0.16 -5.99 0.32
C ILE A 12 -0.26 -4.74 1.11
N ALA A 13 0.70 -3.95 1.57
CA ALA A 13 0.42 -2.73 2.31
C ALA A 13 -0.48 -1.77 1.53
N LYS A 14 -0.22 -1.57 0.23
CA LYS A 14 -1.06 -0.76 -0.65
C LYS A 14 -2.50 -1.26 -0.69
N ALA A 15 -2.71 -2.56 -0.83
CA ALA A 15 -4.05 -3.16 -0.84
C ALA A 15 -4.80 -2.96 0.48
N LEU A 16 -4.12 -3.14 1.61
CA LEU A 16 -4.68 -2.96 2.95
C LEU A 16 -4.99 -1.48 3.24
N LEU A 17 -4.08 -0.57 2.90
CA LEU A 17 -4.24 0.87 3.12
C LEU A 17 -5.37 1.48 2.29
N LEU A 18 -5.75 0.88 1.16
CA LEU A 18 -6.95 1.29 0.43
C LEU A 18 -8.23 1.07 1.25
N ARG A 19 -8.24 0.08 2.16
CA ARG A 19 -9.37 -0.22 3.04
C ARG A 19 -9.42 0.64 4.28
N LEU A 20 -8.31 1.27 4.63
CA LEU A 20 -8.21 2.15 5.79
C LEU A 20 -9.33 3.21 5.85
N TRP A 21 -9.75 3.71 4.70
CA TRP A 21 -10.74 4.77 4.54
C TRP A 21 -12.19 4.29 4.37
N SER A 22 -12.41 2.97 4.39
CA SER A 22 -13.73 2.38 4.16
C SER A 22 -14.68 2.61 5.33
N GLN A 23 -15.98 2.58 5.04
CA GLN A 23 -17.02 2.55 6.05
C GLN A 23 -17.04 1.20 6.77
N GLY A 24 -17.60 1.20 7.98
CA GLY A 24 -17.78 0.00 8.77
C GLY A 24 -16.80 -0.07 9.94
N HIS A 25 -17.19 -0.85 10.93
CA HIS A 25 -16.38 -1.13 12.11
C HIS A 25 -15.64 -2.46 11.87
N PHE A 26 -14.34 -2.37 11.65
CA PHE A 26 -13.48 -3.53 11.38
C PHE A 26 -12.05 -3.25 11.79
N ARG A 27 -11.31 -4.32 12.00
CA ARG A 27 -9.88 -4.31 12.31
C ARG A 27 -9.07 -4.85 11.12
N LEU A 28 -7.77 -4.65 11.15
CA LEU A 28 -6.88 -5.16 10.09
C LEU A 28 -7.02 -6.68 9.91
N CYS A 29 -7.11 -7.43 11.01
CA CYS A 29 -7.26 -8.89 10.98
C CYS A 29 -8.60 -9.39 10.43
N ASP A 30 -9.62 -8.53 10.32
CA ASP A 30 -10.89 -8.87 9.70
C ASP A 30 -10.82 -8.88 8.18
N LEU A 31 -9.80 -8.24 7.61
CA LEU A 31 -9.58 -8.20 6.18
C LEU A 31 -9.12 -9.55 5.64
N ARG A 32 -9.54 -9.84 4.43
CA ARG A 32 -9.03 -10.94 3.62
C ARG A 32 -8.35 -10.40 2.38
N VAL A 33 -7.38 -11.15 1.88
CA VAL A 33 -6.56 -10.76 0.74
C VAL A 33 -6.62 -11.85 -0.32
N TRP A 34 -6.69 -11.43 -1.55
CA TRP A 34 -6.47 -12.26 -2.74
C TRP A 34 -5.23 -11.78 -3.47
N ALA A 35 -4.44 -12.70 -4.02
CA ALA A 35 -3.19 -12.42 -4.66
C ALA A 35 -3.17 -12.88 -6.12
N GLN A 36 -2.51 -12.12 -7.00
CA GLN A 36 -2.25 -12.51 -8.37
C GLN A 36 -0.78 -12.29 -8.69
N TRP A 37 -0.13 -13.38 -9.14
CA TRP A 37 1.20 -13.33 -9.72
C TRP A 37 1.12 -13.46 -11.23
N ASP A 38 1.43 -12.38 -11.96
CA ASP A 38 1.70 -12.41 -13.39
C ASP A 38 3.22 -12.54 -13.54
N TRP A 39 3.73 -13.71 -13.93
CA TRP A 39 5.16 -13.97 -13.76
C TRP A 39 5.81 -14.54 -15.00
N ASN A 40 6.94 -13.94 -15.40
CA ASN A 40 7.76 -14.46 -16.48
C ASN A 40 8.74 -15.51 -15.93
N THR A 41 8.55 -16.77 -16.31
CA THR A 41 9.34 -17.90 -15.81
C THR A 41 10.65 -18.11 -16.57
N ARG A 42 10.80 -17.50 -17.74
CA ARG A 42 11.92 -17.76 -18.68
C ARG A 42 13.28 -17.21 -18.24
N PRO A 43 13.39 -15.97 -17.70
CA PRO A 43 14.70 -15.45 -17.31
C PRO A 43 15.30 -16.25 -16.15
N ILE A 44 16.61 -16.51 -16.27
CA ILE A 44 17.36 -17.20 -15.21
C ILE A 44 17.22 -16.42 -13.88
N GLY A 45 16.89 -17.14 -12.83
CA GLY A 45 16.70 -16.55 -11.48
C GLY A 45 15.29 -16.00 -11.20
N ASN A 46 14.43 -15.84 -12.21
CA ASN A 46 13.08 -15.31 -11.99
C ASN A 46 12.20 -16.25 -11.16
N MET A 47 12.39 -17.56 -11.26
CA MET A 47 11.67 -18.51 -10.41
C MET A 47 12.13 -18.42 -8.94
N ALA A 48 13.39 -18.12 -8.68
CA ALA A 48 13.85 -17.85 -7.32
C ALA A 48 13.20 -16.57 -6.77
N ALA A 49 13.11 -15.51 -7.59
CA ALA A 49 12.41 -14.29 -7.22
C ALA A 49 10.90 -14.51 -6.98
N PHE A 50 10.26 -15.39 -7.76
CA PHE A 50 8.87 -15.82 -7.52
C PHE A 50 8.73 -16.49 -6.16
N TYR A 51 9.58 -17.46 -5.86
CA TYR A 51 9.58 -18.14 -4.58
C TYR A 51 9.77 -17.15 -3.42
N THR A 52 10.70 -16.22 -3.55
CA THR A 52 10.92 -15.16 -2.56
C THR A 52 9.68 -14.27 -2.38
N SER A 53 8.97 -13.94 -3.47
CA SER A 53 7.72 -13.18 -3.41
C SER A 53 6.63 -13.94 -2.65
N VAL A 54 6.42 -15.21 -2.98
CA VAL A 54 5.41 -16.06 -2.32
C VAL A 54 5.73 -16.24 -0.83
N GLN A 55 6.97 -16.54 -0.51
CA GLN A 55 7.42 -16.68 0.87
C GLN A 55 7.21 -15.39 1.67
N SER A 56 7.66 -14.27 1.12
CA SER A 56 7.50 -12.95 1.75
C SER A 56 6.03 -12.57 1.95
N SER A 57 5.16 -12.92 0.99
CA SER A 57 3.72 -12.68 1.15
C SER A 57 3.13 -13.48 2.31
N SER A 58 3.49 -14.75 2.41
CA SER A 58 3.01 -15.63 3.48
C SER A 58 3.48 -15.17 4.87
N GLU A 59 4.77 -14.87 5.00
CA GLU A 59 5.37 -14.42 6.26
C GLU A 59 4.78 -13.07 6.70
N TYR A 60 4.64 -12.12 5.77
CA TYR A 60 4.16 -10.78 6.09
C TYR A 60 2.66 -10.78 6.43
N LEU A 61 1.82 -11.47 5.64
CA LEU A 61 0.39 -11.61 5.94
C LEU A 61 0.16 -12.35 7.27
N TYR A 62 0.97 -13.36 7.57
CA TYR A 62 0.92 -14.04 8.87
C TYR A 62 1.27 -13.07 10.01
N GLY A 63 2.33 -12.28 9.87
CA GLY A 63 2.70 -11.26 10.85
C GLY A 63 1.61 -10.20 11.06
N LEU A 64 0.90 -9.82 10.01
CA LEU A 64 -0.24 -8.89 10.08
C LEU A 64 -1.53 -9.51 10.62
N GLY A 65 -1.60 -10.83 10.79
CA GLY A 65 -2.83 -11.53 11.17
C GLY A 65 -3.90 -11.51 10.08
N VAL A 66 -3.53 -11.22 8.83
CA VAL A 66 -4.46 -11.12 7.68
C VAL A 66 -4.48 -12.43 6.89
N SER A 67 -5.68 -12.91 6.57
CA SER A 67 -5.84 -14.17 5.84
C SER A 67 -5.71 -14.00 4.34
N LEU A 68 -4.87 -14.82 3.69
CA LEU A 68 -4.88 -15.02 2.25
C LEU A 68 -6.02 -15.99 1.90
N ALA A 69 -7.03 -15.50 1.19
CA ALA A 69 -8.22 -16.30 0.88
C ALA A 69 -8.00 -17.19 -0.34
N ASP A 70 -7.34 -16.65 -1.37
CA ASP A 70 -7.05 -17.40 -2.60
C ASP A 70 -5.97 -16.68 -3.41
N TYR A 71 -5.47 -17.33 -4.45
CA TYR A 71 -4.47 -16.77 -5.33
C TYR A 71 -4.60 -17.26 -6.77
N LEU A 72 -4.04 -16.49 -7.70
CA LEU A 72 -3.93 -16.84 -9.11
C LEU A 72 -2.49 -16.69 -9.57
N PHE A 73 -2.00 -17.67 -10.32
CA PHE A 73 -0.72 -17.59 -11.05
C PHE A 73 -0.98 -17.59 -12.55
N ILE A 74 -0.41 -16.60 -13.23
CA ILE A 74 -0.48 -16.45 -14.69
C ILE A 74 0.94 -16.38 -15.22
N GLU A 75 1.28 -17.26 -16.15
CA GLU A 75 2.55 -17.15 -16.88
C GLU A 75 2.50 -15.97 -17.85
N SER A 76 3.48 -15.07 -17.73
CA SER A 76 3.57 -13.84 -18.53
C SER A 76 4.85 -13.82 -19.36
N ASP A 77 4.76 -13.36 -20.59
CA ASP A 77 5.92 -13.16 -21.46
C ASP A 77 6.53 -11.74 -21.33
N GLU A 78 5.77 -10.78 -20.80
CA GLU A 78 6.15 -9.37 -20.81
C GLU A 78 6.91 -8.92 -19.55
N GLY A 79 6.85 -9.69 -18.46
CA GLY A 79 7.50 -9.32 -17.20
C GLY A 79 6.94 -10.04 -16.00
N SER A 80 7.40 -9.65 -14.81
CA SER A 80 6.94 -10.23 -13.56
C SER A 80 6.32 -9.15 -12.69
N ASN A 81 5.12 -9.41 -12.17
CA ASN A 81 4.38 -8.50 -11.31
C ASN A 81 3.57 -9.31 -10.29
N VAL A 82 3.25 -8.67 -9.16
CA VAL A 82 2.31 -9.21 -8.18
C VAL A 82 1.32 -8.13 -7.78
N LYS A 83 0.07 -8.52 -7.63
CA LYS A 83 -1.05 -7.65 -7.21
C LYS A 83 -1.76 -8.29 -6.04
N PHE A 84 -2.20 -7.46 -5.11
CA PHE A 84 -3.01 -7.88 -3.98
C PHE A 84 -4.29 -7.06 -3.93
N PHE A 85 -5.37 -7.70 -3.50
CA PHE A 85 -6.68 -7.09 -3.32
C PHE A 85 -7.19 -7.45 -1.93
N ALA A 86 -7.60 -6.46 -1.16
CA ALA A 86 -8.12 -6.64 0.18
C ALA A 86 -9.61 -6.33 0.23
N TRP A 87 -10.38 -7.07 1.03
CA TRP A 87 -11.81 -6.84 1.25
C TRP A 87 -12.27 -7.26 2.65
N LEU A 88 -13.49 -6.83 3.01
CA LEU A 88 -14.17 -7.25 4.22
C LEU A 88 -15.05 -8.48 3.95
N PRO A 89 -15.08 -9.48 4.85
CA PRO A 89 -15.85 -10.71 4.67
C PRO A 89 -17.37 -10.55 4.60
N GLU A 90 -17.91 -9.41 5.00
CA GLU A 90 -19.36 -9.12 4.95
C GLU A 90 -19.91 -9.02 3.52
N VAL A 91 -19.04 -8.89 2.52
CA VAL A 91 -19.44 -8.98 1.13
C VAL A 91 -19.70 -10.45 0.79
N PRO A 92 -20.86 -10.83 0.28
CA PRO A 92 -21.21 -12.23 0.03
C PRO A 92 -20.16 -12.94 -0.81
N ASP A 93 -19.73 -14.13 -0.40
CA ASP A 93 -18.73 -14.96 -1.10
C ASP A 93 -19.07 -15.20 -2.58
N ALA A 94 -20.35 -15.08 -2.95
CA ALA A 94 -20.81 -15.18 -4.35
C ALA A 94 -20.21 -14.10 -5.26
N LEU A 95 -19.85 -12.94 -4.73
CA LEU A 95 -19.18 -11.87 -5.50
C LEU A 95 -17.70 -12.14 -5.76
N PHE A 96 -17.10 -13.08 -5.01
CA PHE A 96 -15.69 -13.45 -5.15
C PHE A 96 -15.44 -14.64 -6.07
N LYS A 97 -16.50 -15.33 -6.49
CA LYS A 97 -16.40 -16.46 -7.44
C LYS A 97 -16.17 -16.01 -8.87
N SER A 98 -16.50 -14.79 -9.21
CA SER A 98 -16.02 -14.16 -10.43
C SER A 98 -14.62 -13.61 -10.17
N SER A 99 -13.66 -14.00 -11.01
CA SER A 99 -12.30 -13.48 -10.91
C SER A 99 -12.33 -11.96 -10.70
N PRO A 100 -11.62 -11.42 -9.69
CA PRO A 100 -11.53 -9.97 -9.52
C PRO A 100 -10.97 -9.25 -10.76
N TYR A 101 -10.47 -10.02 -11.70
CA TYR A 101 -9.94 -9.55 -12.97
C TYR A 101 -11.02 -9.16 -13.98
N GLU A 102 -12.20 -9.76 -13.90
CA GLU A 102 -13.28 -9.54 -14.88
C GLU A 102 -14.27 -8.46 -14.45
N SER A 103 -14.36 -8.15 -13.18
CA SER A 103 -15.20 -7.06 -12.71
C SER A 103 -14.35 -5.79 -12.59
N SER A 104 -14.74 -4.74 -13.27
CA SER A 104 -14.31 -3.37 -12.99
C SER A 104 -14.74 -3.01 -11.56
N HIS A 105 -14.15 -3.67 -10.60
CA HIS A 105 -14.09 -3.47 -9.14
C HIS A 105 -15.24 -2.67 -8.50
N PRO A 106 -16.50 -3.10 -8.55
CA PRO A 106 -17.57 -2.40 -7.85
C PRO A 106 -17.39 -2.37 -6.32
N TRP A 107 -16.54 -3.25 -5.77
CA TRP A 107 -16.21 -3.29 -4.34
C TRP A 107 -15.01 -2.42 -3.93
N ILE A 108 -14.30 -1.83 -4.88
CA ILE A 108 -13.35 -0.73 -4.63
C ILE A 108 -14.09 0.60 -4.63
N THR A 109 -15.28 0.67 -5.23
CA THR A 109 -16.08 1.88 -5.26
C THR A 109 -16.75 2.11 -3.92
N ASP A 110 -16.18 2.99 -3.17
CA ASP A 110 -16.85 4.16 -2.63
C ASP A 110 -17.71 4.04 -1.41
N SER A 111 -17.56 3.04 -0.58
CA SER A 111 -17.99 3.18 0.78
C SER A 111 -16.88 3.82 1.65
N ARG A 112 -16.29 4.91 1.18
CA ARG A 112 -15.34 5.67 2.00
C ARG A 112 -16.08 6.37 3.14
N LYS A 113 -15.54 6.26 4.34
CA LYS A 113 -16.01 7.02 5.50
C LYS A 113 -15.62 8.48 5.40
N CYS A 114 -14.38 8.75 4.95
CA CYS A 114 -13.88 10.10 4.74
C CYS A 114 -13.44 10.31 3.29
N PRO A 115 -13.64 11.52 2.72
CA PRO A 115 -13.23 11.83 1.35
C PRO A 115 -11.72 11.82 1.18
N GLY A 116 -11.27 11.66 -0.07
CA GLY A 116 -9.85 11.74 -0.43
C GLY A 116 -9.33 13.17 -0.61
N THR A 117 -10.24 14.14 -0.71
CA THR A 117 -9.91 15.56 -0.89
C THR A 117 -10.09 16.32 0.41
N LEU A 118 -9.24 17.33 0.62
CA LEU A 118 -9.28 18.17 1.81
C LEU A 118 -10.63 18.89 1.93
N GLN A 119 -11.13 18.95 3.15
CA GLN A 119 -12.25 19.80 3.50
C GLN A 119 -11.72 21.24 3.74
N ASN A 120 -12.48 22.21 3.33
CA ASN A 120 -12.10 23.63 3.52
C ASN A 120 -12.36 24.05 4.99
N ASP A 121 -11.44 23.72 5.86
CA ASP A 121 -11.45 24.09 7.27
C ASP A 121 -10.07 24.62 7.69
N SER A 122 -10.01 25.91 8.06
CA SER A 122 -8.78 26.60 8.45
C SER A 122 -8.20 26.11 9.79
N ASN A 123 -8.95 25.33 10.57
CA ASN A 123 -8.51 24.82 11.87
C ASN A 123 -8.02 23.38 11.81
N SER A 124 -8.08 22.76 10.63
CA SER A 124 -7.63 21.39 10.45
C SER A 124 -6.11 21.29 10.27
N TRP A 125 -5.55 20.18 10.70
CA TRP A 125 -4.15 19.84 10.54
C TRP A 125 -3.99 18.73 9.52
N LEU A 126 -2.98 18.84 8.68
CA LEU A 126 -2.55 17.76 7.83
C LEU A 126 -1.46 16.97 8.55
N ILE A 127 -1.68 15.67 8.73
CA ILE A 127 -0.75 14.78 9.41
C ILE A 127 -0.25 13.73 8.41
N TYR A 128 1.06 13.61 8.29
CA TYR A 128 1.71 12.52 7.58
C TYR A 128 2.09 11.42 8.55
N ILE A 129 1.60 10.22 8.31
CA ILE A 129 1.89 9.04 9.13
C ILE A 129 2.67 8.04 8.27
N PRO A 130 3.98 7.84 8.54
CA PRO A 130 4.73 6.78 7.89
C PRO A 130 4.33 5.43 8.47
N PHE A 131 4.06 4.46 7.62
CA PHE A 131 3.75 3.07 8.00
C PHE A 131 5.00 2.17 8.01
N ASP A 132 6.16 2.77 7.93
CA ASP A 132 7.47 2.12 8.10
C ASP A 132 8.46 3.09 8.73
N THR A 133 9.39 2.56 9.51
CA THR A 133 10.41 3.34 10.23
C THR A 133 11.53 3.86 9.33
N CYS A 134 11.68 3.32 8.12
CA CYS A 134 12.69 3.69 7.12
C CYS A 134 12.06 4.11 5.78
N ALA A 135 11.13 5.04 5.81
CA ALA A 135 10.22 5.36 4.72
C ALA A 135 10.84 6.02 3.48
N TYR A 136 12.07 6.54 3.55
CA TYR A 136 12.59 7.46 2.52
C TYR A 136 13.53 6.83 1.51
N ARG A 137 13.31 5.56 1.17
CA ARG A 137 14.12 4.82 0.18
C ARG A 137 13.50 4.94 -1.20
N LEU A 138 14.32 5.26 -2.20
CA LEU A 138 13.88 5.48 -3.58
C LEU A 138 14.50 4.50 -4.59
N GLY A 139 15.30 3.53 -4.12
CA GLY A 139 15.94 2.54 -5.00
C GLY A 139 14.93 1.77 -5.84
N GLY A 140 15.17 1.71 -7.15
CA GLY A 140 14.28 1.04 -8.10
C GLY A 140 12.98 1.79 -8.43
N SER A 141 12.72 2.97 -7.84
CA SER A 141 11.55 3.78 -8.15
C SER A 141 11.63 4.38 -9.56
N LEU A 142 10.48 4.71 -10.15
CA LEU A 142 10.41 5.42 -11.43
C LEU A 142 11.14 6.77 -11.37
N LEU A 143 11.09 7.44 -10.23
CA LEU A 143 11.82 8.69 -10.02
C LEU A 143 13.33 8.48 -10.10
N ALA A 144 13.86 7.46 -9.39
CA ALA A 144 15.28 7.13 -9.45
C ALA A 144 15.72 6.78 -10.89
N GLN A 145 14.91 6.00 -11.60
CA GLN A 145 15.16 5.66 -13.00
C GLN A 145 15.16 6.90 -13.90
N ALA A 146 14.21 7.81 -13.72
CA ALA A 146 14.14 9.07 -14.50
C ALA A 146 15.38 9.95 -14.28
N TYR A 147 15.99 9.90 -13.10
CA TYR A 147 17.24 10.60 -12.81
C TYR A 147 18.50 9.78 -13.11
N GLY A 148 18.36 8.61 -13.74
CA GLY A 148 19.49 7.75 -14.11
C GLY A 148 20.17 7.03 -12.93
N HIS A 149 19.55 7.01 -11.77
CA HIS A 149 20.04 6.30 -10.60
C HIS A 149 19.60 4.83 -10.62
N ASN A 150 20.50 3.96 -11.03
CA ASN A 150 20.26 2.50 -11.12
C ASN A 150 20.76 1.77 -9.88
N GLY A 151 20.42 2.23 -8.70
CA GLY A 151 20.87 1.62 -7.46
C GLY A 151 20.13 2.16 -6.24
N GLY A 152 20.66 1.88 -5.07
CA GLY A 152 20.07 2.28 -3.80
C GLY A 152 19.12 1.24 -3.23
N THR A 153 18.75 1.42 -1.98
CA THR A 153 17.85 0.51 -1.26
C THR A 153 16.40 0.75 -1.70
N ALA A 154 15.71 -0.33 -2.07
CA ALA A 154 14.30 -0.26 -2.42
C ALA A 154 13.44 0.08 -1.18
N PRO A 155 12.31 0.79 -1.36
CA PRO A 155 11.32 0.96 -0.32
C PRO A 155 10.87 -0.40 0.22
N ASN A 156 10.64 -0.48 1.52
CA ASN A 156 10.20 -1.70 2.17
C ASN A 156 9.31 -1.36 3.36
N ILE A 157 8.36 -2.21 3.65
CA ILE A 157 7.58 -2.21 4.88
C ILE A 157 7.86 -3.54 5.55
N SER A 158 8.73 -3.54 6.55
CA SER A 158 9.30 -4.76 7.13
C SER A 158 8.75 -5.11 8.50
N ASP A 159 8.20 -4.14 9.21
CA ASP A 159 7.72 -4.30 10.58
C ASP A 159 6.19 -4.44 10.60
N PRO A 160 5.65 -5.67 10.73
CA PRO A 160 4.21 -5.87 10.77
C PRO A 160 3.56 -5.32 12.04
N ASP A 161 4.24 -5.34 13.19
CA ASP A 161 3.68 -4.85 14.44
C ASP A 161 3.49 -3.33 14.38
N TYR A 162 4.50 -2.61 13.89
CA TYR A 162 4.38 -1.16 13.68
C TYR A 162 3.29 -0.81 12.64
N PHE A 163 3.16 -1.60 11.59
CA PHE A 163 2.10 -1.42 10.59
C PHE A 163 0.71 -1.61 11.20
N ILE A 164 0.52 -2.65 12.03
CA ILE A 164 -0.74 -2.92 12.73
C ILE A 164 -1.09 -1.73 13.62
N ASP A 165 -0.15 -1.28 14.47
CA ASP A 165 -0.38 -0.18 15.40
C ASP A 165 -0.81 1.10 14.66
N CYS A 166 -0.10 1.47 13.58
CA CYS A 166 -0.47 2.62 12.76
C CYS A 166 -1.85 2.44 12.11
N TYR A 167 -2.15 1.24 11.60
CA TYR A 167 -3.40 0.95 10.93
C TYR A 167 -4.59 1.07 11.89
N GLU A 168 -4.49 0.44 13.05
CA GLU A 168 -5.57 0.42 14.05
C GLU A 168 -5.86 1.81 14.61
N VAL A 169 -4.82 2.59 14.93
CA VAL A 169 -4.99 3.96 15.40
C VAL A 169 -5.69 4.84 14.36
N VAL A 170 -5.24 4.79 13.12
CA VAL A 170 -5.87 5.60 12.05
C VAL A 170 -7.27 5.11 11.76
N ARG A 171 -7.49 3.80 11.81
CA ARG A 171 -8.80 3.19 11.60
C ARG A 171 -9.82 3.66 12.66
N GLU A 172 -9.41 3.68 13.92
CA GLU A 172 -10.22 4.16 15.03
C GLU A 172 -10.60 5.65 14.86
N LEU A 173 -9.63 6.49 14.50
CA LEU A 173 -9.88 7.91 14.21
C LEU A 173 -10.83 8.14 13.02
N VAL A 174 -10.78 7.26 12.01
CA VAL A 174 -11.71 7.28 10.86
C VAL A 174 -13.11 6.87 11.30
N GLU A 175 -13.25 5.83 12.13
CA GLU A 175 -14.53 5.36 12.65
C GLU A 175 -15.21 6.41 13.52
N ASP A 176 -14.46 7.07 14.38
CA ASP A 176 -14.92 8.13 15.25
C ASP A 176 -15.27 9.43 14.51
N GLY A 177 -14.94 9.51 13.20
CA GLY A 177 -15.19 10.69 12.39
C GLY A 177 -14.28 11.87 12.72
N ILE A 178 -13.16 11.64 13.38
CA ILE A 178 -12.15 12.66 13.71
C ILE A 178 -11.36 13.02 12.43
N VAL A 179 -11.10 12.03 11.59
CA VAL A 179 -10.43 12.23 10.30
C VAL A 179 -11.43 12.77 9.28
N MET A 180 -11.26 14.02 8.89
CA MET A 180 -12.13 14.70 7.92
C MET A 180 -11.83 14.28 6.47
N SER A 181 -10.58 13.97 6.17
CA SER A 181 -10.11 13.56 4.84
C SER A 181 -8.86 12.70 4.96
N GLY A 182 -8.68 11.75 4.05
CA GLY A 182 -7.51 10.89 4.06
C GLY A 182 -7.11 10.40 2.69
N CYS A 183 -5.81 10.29 2.46
CA CYS A 183 -5.25 9.75 1.23
C CYS A 183 -4.05 8.86 1.54
N THR A 184 -4.01 7.70 0.91
CA THR A 184 -2.86 6.80 0.99
C THR A 184 -1.76 7.30 0.07
N VAL A 185 -0.54 7.45 0.62
CA VAL A 185 0.65 7.70 -0.20
C VAL A 185 1.00 6.43 -0.95
N ALA A 186 0.86 6.44 -2.26
CA ALA A 186 1.07 5.30 -3.15
C ALA A 186 1.97 5.71 -4.33
N ASP A 187 1.63 5.28 -5.56
CA ASP A 187 2.40 5.60 -6.76
C ASP A 187 2.50 7.13 -6.96
N GLY A 188 3.70 7.61 -7.19
CA GLY A 188 4.01 9.05 -7.27
C GLY A 188 4.38 9.71 -5.93
N GLY A 189 4.28 8.97 -4.82
CA GLY A 189 4.76 9.41 -3.51
C GLY A 189 3.93 10.54 -2.88
N LEU A 190 4.53 11.18 -1.87
CA LEU A 190 3.87 12.20 -1.06
C LEU A 190 3.40 13.41 -1.89
N ALA A 191 4.16 13.83 -2.89
CA ALA A 191 3.79 14.97 -3.74
C ALA A 191 2.49 14.70 -4.53
N THR A 192 2.35 13.50 -5.08
CA THR A 192 1.14 13.09 -5.81
C THR A 192 -0.05 12.95 -4.86
N ALA A 193 0.13 12.34 -3.69
CA ALA A 193 -0.91 12.23 -2.68
C ALA A 193 -1.39 13.61 -2.21
N ALA A 194 -0.47 14.54 -1.97
CA ALA A 194 -0.78 15.91 -1.61
C ALA A 194 -1.57 16.63 -2.72
N ALA A 195 -1.15 16.47 -3.98
CA ALA A 195 -1.86 17.06 -5.11
C ALA A 195 -3.29 16.51 -5.26
N ILE A 196 -3.48 15.20 -5.07
CA ILE A 196 -4.81 14.57 -5.08
C ILE A 196 -5.67 15.12 -3.94
N MET A 197 -5.11 15.24 -2.73
CA MET A 197 -5.85 15.77 -1.59
C MET A 197 -6.22 17.25 -1.77
N CYS A 198 -5.33 18.03 -2.37
CA CYS A 198 -5.58 19.46 -2.63
C CYS A 198 -6.77 19.71 -3.54
N GLY A 199 -6.97 18.86 -4.56
CA GLY A 199 -7.95 19.13 -5.61
C GLY A 199 -7.70 20.51 -6.25
N ASP A 200 -8.75 21.33 -6.31
CA ASP A 200 -8.67 22.70 -6.82
C ASP A 200 -8.23 23.74 -5.76
N GLY A 201 -7.97 23.29 -4.54
CA GLY A 201 -7.50 24.14 -3.44
C GLY A 201 -5.99 24.31 -3.42
N GLY A 202 -5.46 24.72 -2.28
CA GLY A 202 -4.03 24.82 -1.99
C GLY A 202 -3.71 24.22 -0.63
N MET A 203 -2.47 23.79 -0.44
CA MET A 203 -1.95 23.40 0.87
C MET A 203 -0.52 23.92 1.05
N GLU A 204 -0.15 24.15 2.28
CA GLU A 204 1.23 24.42 2.67
C GLU A 204 1.76 23.22 3.45
N LEU A 205 2.88 22.67 2.99
CA LEU A 205 3.54 21.51 3.62
C LEU A 205 4.87 21.94 4.19
N ASP A 206 5.03 21.83 5.52
CA ASP A 206 6.36 21.92 6.14
C ASP A 206 6.99 20.50 6.16
N ILE A 207 7.91 20.28 5.22
CA ILE A 207 8.62 19.00 5.07
C ILE A 207 9.97 18.95 5.79
N LYS A 208 10.31 19.96 6.63
CA LYS A 208 11.60 20.02 7.30
C LYS A 208 11.88 18.79 8.16
N GLY A 209 10.87 18.31 8.88
CA GLY A 209 10.99 17.09 9.68
C GLY A 209 11.32 15.86 8.83
N ILE A 210 10.66 15.72 7.67
CA ILE A 210 10.94 14.65 6.72
C ILE A 210 12.35 14.76 6.16
N MET A 211 12.76 15.95 5.76
CA MET A 211 14.10 16.22 5.22
C MET A 211 15.23 15.95 6.22
N SER A 212 15.04 16.26 7.49
CA SER A 212 16.04 15.97 8.52
C SER A 212 16.18 14.46 8.78
N SER A 213 15.07 13.72 8.82
CA SER A 213 15.08 12.27 8.96
C SER A 213 15.76 11.55 7.77
N TYR A 214 15.62 12.10 6.56
CA TYR A 214 16.29 11.59 5.36
C TYR A 214 17.83 11.68 5.48
N GLN A 215 18.34 12.77 6.02
CA GLN A 215 19.78 12.96 6.21
C GLN A 215 20.39 11.98 7.23
N ASP A 216 19.60 11.51 8.18
CA ASP A 216 20.06 10.55 9.19
C ASP A 216 20.04 9.11 8.68
N CYS A 217 19.15 8.77 7.76
CA CYS A 217 19.11 7.45 7.12
C CYS A 217 20.26 7.18 6.12
N ASP A 218 20.82 8.23 5.54
CA ASP A 218 21.95 8.11 4.58
C ASP A 218 23.32 7.90 5.26
N LYS A 219 23.38 7.94 6.59
CA LYS A 219 24.62 7.81 7.37
C LYS A 219 24.87 6.42 7.96
N THR A 220 23.96 5.48 7.72
CA THR A 220 24.07 4.08 8.12
C THR A 220 24.16 3.18 6.90
#